data_d2bcd0b29aa71002755657743f15e70e
#
_entry.id   d2bcd0b29aa71002755657743f15e70e
#
_cell.length_a   1.000
_cell.length_b   1.000
_cell.length_c   1.000
_cell.angle_alpha   90.00
_cell.angle_beta   90.00
_cell.angle_gamma   90.00
#
_symmetry.space_group_name_H-M   'P 1'
#
loop_
_entity.id
_entity.type
_entity.pdbx_description
1 polymer ?
#
loop_
_entity_poly.entity_id
_entity_poly.type
_entity_poly.pdbx_seq_one_letter_code
_entity_poly.pdbx_strand_id
1 'polypeptide(L)'
;MITSYKYEGKNNEELLIDALTELKVTKDDVYFKQTTEEGKLFKAKKYIIEIIKKEDVINYIKKYINEFANKFGVKINSEVIESDGIINVMLVTENNALLIGKDGKNIDAIQILLRQAVCNQTNQNIKVLVDISGYKNKKNKNLEFEIKKICKEVLNTKVE
;
A
#
# COMPACT_ATOMS: atom_id res chain seq x y z
N MET A 1 13.23 -7.73 -5.73
CA MET A 1 12.16 -8.69 -6.07
C MET A 1 11.57 -9.16 -4.75
N ILE A 2 10.25 -9.25 -4.65
CA ILE A 2 9.55 -9.74 -3.45
C ILE A 2 9.47 -11.26 -3.56
N THR A 3 9.77 -11.98 -2.46
CA THR A 3 9.69 -13.44 -2.44
C THR A 3 8.28 -13.86 -2.02
N SER A 4 7.63 -14.70 -2.82
CA SER A 4 6.38 -15.35 -2.47
C SER A 4 6.64 -16.82 -2.12
N TYR A 5 6.17 -17.25 -0.95
CA TYR A 5 6.28 -18.62 -0.45
C TYR A 5 4.93 -19.31 -0.65
N LYS A 6 4.94 -20.42 -1.37
CA LYS A 6 3.72 -21.17 -1.68
C LYS A 6 3.71 -22.49 -0.95
N TYR A 7 2.63 -22.76 -0.19
CA TYR A 7 2.40 -23.98 0.55
C TYR A 7 1.11 -24.63 0.08
N GLU A 8 1.08 -25.96 0.12
CA GLU A 8 -0.05 -26.74 -0.32
C GLU A 8 -0.37 -27.86 0.70
N GLY A 9 -1.63 -28.03 1.03
CA GLY A 9 -2.05 -29.02 2.03
C GLY A 9 -3.51 -29.40 1.94
N LYS A 10 -3.92 -30.30 2.84
CA LYS A 10 -5.29 -30.83 2.93
C LYS A 10 -6.12 -30.12 4.00
N ASN A 11 -5.48 -29.49 4.97
CA ASN A 11 -6.10 -28.73 6.05
C ASN A 11 -5.59 -27.29 6.02
N ASN A 12 -6.51 -26.34 5.93
CA ASN A 12 -6.18 -24.92 5.75
C ASN A 12 -5.54 -24.30 7.01
N GLU A 13 -6.04 -24.64 8.20
CA GLU A 13 -5.55 -24.05 9.45
C GLU A 13 -4.16 -24.59 9.81
N GLU A 14 -3.95 -25.89 9.73
CA GLU A 14 -2.65 -26.53 9.95
C GLU A 14 -1.62 -25.99 8.96
N LEU A 15 -1.98 -25.90 7.68
CA LEU A 15 -1.11 -25.42 6.62
C LEU A 15 -0.59 -24.00 6.89
N LEU A 16 -1.44 -23.10 7.42
CA LEU A 16 -1.02 -21.75 7.77
C LEU A 16 -0.05 -21.76 8.96
N ILE A 17 -0.34 -22.54 9.99
CA ILE A 17 0.51 -22.65 11.19
C ILE A 17 1.89 -23.21 10.81
N ASP A 18 1.91 -24.28 10.02
CA ASP A 18 3.16 -24.93 9.58
C ASP A 18 4.01 -23.95 8.75
N ALA A 19 3.38 -23.25 7.80
CA ALA A 19 4.05 -22.26 6.96
C ALA A 19 4.63 -21.10 7.78
N LEU A 20 3.89 -20.54 8.72
CA LEU A 20 4.37 -19.46 9.60
C LEU A 20 5.53 -19.95 10.51
N THR A 21 5.44 -21.18 11.01
CA THR A 21 6.48 -21.80 11.85
C THR A 21 7.77 -22.00 11.06
N GLU A 22 7.68 -22.53 9.83
CA GLU A 22 8.82 -22.73 8.95
C GLU A 22 9.51 -21.40 8.59
N LEU A 23 8.71 -20.38 8.28
CA LEU A 23 9.21 -19.04 7.94
C LEU A 23 9.69 -18.25 9.17
N LYS A 24 9.45 -18.75 10.39
CA LYS A 24 9.77 -18.10 11.67
C LYS A 24 9.18 -16.69 11.78
N VAL A 25 7.92 -16.54 11.40
CA VAL A 25 7.19 -15.27 11.41
C VAL A 25 5.82 -15.46 12.07
N THR A 26 5.24 -14.36 12.54
CA THR A 26 3.86 -14.35 13.02
C THR A 26 2.88 -13.99 11.89
N LYS A 27 1.59 -14.17 12.13
CA LYS A 27 0.55 -13.79 11.18
C LYS A 27 0.55 -12.28 10.88
N ASP A 28 0.98 -11.49 11.85
CA ASP A 28 1.04 -10.03 11.74
C ASP A 28 2.23 -9.55 10.89
N ASP A 29 3.24 -10.41 10.66
CA ASP A 29 4.43 -10.08 9.87
C ASP A 29 4.26 -10.36 8.37
N VAL A 30 3.11 -10.89 7.96
CA VAL A 30 2.91 -11.37 6.59
C VAL A 30 1.61 -10.89 5.95
N TYR A 31 1.63 -10.80 4.63
CA TYR A 31 0.45 -10.86 3.80
C TYR A 31 0.28 -12.29 3.31
N PHE A 32 -0.93 -12.82 3.34
CA PHE A 32 -1.19 -14.15 2.79
C PHE A 32 -2.50 -14.19 2.01
N LYS A 33 -2.51 -15.04 0.99
CA LYS A 33 -3.68 -15.32 0.17
C LYS A 33 -3.95 -16.81 0.21
N GLN A 34 -5.18 -17.17 0.53
CA GLN A 34 -5.63 -18.54 0.55
C GLN A 34 -6.50 -18.81 -0.68
N THR A 35 -6.24 -19.94 -1.34
CA THR A 35 -7.01 -20.41 -2.49
C THR A 35 -7.35 -21.88 -2.29
N THR A 36 -8.55 -22.27 -2.64
CA THR A 36 -8.98 -23.67 -2.60
C THR A 36 -9.14 -24.19 -4.01
N GLU A 37 -8.46 -25.27 -4.34
CA GLU A 37 -8.68 -26.01 -5.57
C GLU A 37 -9.65 -27.18 -5.30
N GLU A 38 -10.78 -27.19 -5.96
CA GLU A 38 -11.70 -28.33 -5.91
C GLU A 38 -11.17 -29.46 -6.78
N GLY A 39 -11.04 -30.63 -6.17
CA GLY A 39 -10.61 -31.82 -6.91
C GLY A 39 -11.66 -32.25 -7.92
N LYS A 40 -11.28 -32.38 -9.18
CA LYS A 40 -12.15 -32.98 -10.21
C LYS A 40 -12.22 -34.49 -9.99
N LEU A 41 -13.46 -35.07 -10.03
CA LEU A 41 -13.72 -36.50 -10.03
C LEU A 41 -12.90 -37.31 -8.97
N PHE A 42 -13.40 -37.36 -7.72
CA PHE A 42 -12.82 -38.17 -6.61
C PHE A 42 -11.48 -37.68 -6.03
N LYS A 43 -10.95 -36.47 -6.38
CA LYS A 43 -9.80 -35.91 -5.71
C LYS A 43 -10.23 -35.05 -4.52
N ALA A 44 -9.50 -35.16 -3.39
CA ALA A 44 -9.73 -34.34 -2.21
C ALA A 44 -9.48 -32.86 -2.52
N LYS A 45 -10.15 -31.97 -1.76
CA LYS A 45 -9.89 -30.52 -1.80
C LYS A 45 -8.42 -30.25 -1.45
N LYS A 46 -7.81 -29.34 -2.18
CA LYS A 46 -6.43 -28.88 -1.95
C LYS A 46 -6.45 -27.41 -1.58
N TYR A 47 -5.82 -27.09 -0.47
CA TYR A 47 -5.63 -25.71 -0.03
C TYR A 47 -4.25 -25.22 -0.44
N ILE A 48 -4.19 -23.99 -0.91
CA ILE A 48 -2.97 -23.34 -1.32
C ILE A 48 -2.87 -22.03 -0.54
N ILE A 49 -1.74 -21.78 0.09
CA ILE A 49 -1.45 -20.52 0.79
C ILE A 49 -0.21 -19.91 0.15
N GLU A 50 -0.35 -18.66 -0.27
CA GLU A 50 0.76 -17.82 -0.75
C GLU A 50 1.07 -16.77 0.32
N ILE A 51 2.29 -16.82 0.87
CA ILE A 51 2.75 -15.93 1.95
C ILE A 51 3.83 -14.99 1.43
N ILE A 52 3.73 -13.72 1.81
CA ILE A 52 4.70 -12.67 1.51
C ILE A 52 5.04 -11.94 2.81
N LYS A 53 6.32 -11.80 3.14
CA LYS A 53 6.74 -11.05 4.32
C LYS A 53 6.50 -9.56 4.11
N LYS A 54 5.91 -8.88 5.09
CA LYS A 54 5.66 -7.43 5.06
C LYS A 54 6.97 -6.65 4.90
N GLU A 55 8.03 -7.11 5.54
CA GLU A 55 9.36 -6.54 5.44
C GLU A 55 9.88 -6.52 3.98
N ASP A 56 9.69 -7.60 3.22
CA ASP A 56 10.10 -7.68 1.82
C ASP A 56 9.37 -6.65 0.96
N VAL A 57 8.07 -6.42 1.24
CA VAL A 57 7.27 -5.40 0.55
C VAL A 57 7.77 -4.00 0.90
N ILE A 58 8.04 -3.71 2.18
CA ILE A 58 8.58 -2.43 2.64
C ILE A 58 9.93 -2.15 1.99
N ASN A 59 10.83 -3.13 1.97
CA ASN A 59 12.16 -3.01 1.37
C ASN A 59 12.06 -2.80 -0.15
N TYR A 60 11.14 -3.48 -0.81
CA TYR A 60 10.87 -3.27 -2.23
C TYR A 60 10.40 -1.84 -2.53
N ILE A 61 9.46 -1.31 -1.74
CA ILE A 61 8.96 0.06 -1.88
C ILE A 61 10.10 1.07 -1.69
N LYS A 62 10.92 0.92 -0.65
CA LYS A 62 12.08 1.79 -0.42
C LYS A 62 13.05 1.78 -1.61
N LYS A 63 13.35 0.60 -2.14
CA LYS A 63 14.18 0.45 -3.32
C LYS A 63 13.57 1.13 -4.54
N TYR A 64 12.28 0.91 -4.79
CA TYR A 64 11.56 1.53 -5.90
C TYR A 64 11.59 3.05 -5.85
N ILE A 65 11.36 3.64 -4.64
CA ILE A 65 11.43 5.07 -4.43
C ILE A 65 12.84 5.62 -4.71
N ASN A 66 13.88 4.93 -4.26
CA ASN A 66 15.26 5.33 -4.51
C ASN A 66 15.61 5.30 -6.00
N GLU A 67 15.18 4.26 -6.72
CA GLU A 67 15.36 4.16 -8.17
C GLU A 67 14.58 5.26 -8.91
N PHE A 68 13.36 5.53 -8.49
CA PHE A 68 12.54 6.63 -9.02
C PHE A 68 13.24 7.99 -8.77
N ALA A 69 13.69 8.26 -7.54
CA ALA A 69 14.38 9.48 -7.18
C ALA A 69 15.61 9.73 -8.05
N ASN A 70 16.44 8.69 -8.24
CA ASN A 70 17.64 8.75 -9.07
C ASN A 70 17.32 9.07 -10.53
N LYS A 71 16.30 8.40 -11.10
CA LYS A 71 15.88 8.61 -12.50
C LYS A 71 15.22 9.97 -12.70
N PHE A 72 14.51 10.46 -11.70
CA PHE A 72 13.85 11.76 -11.73
C PHE A 72 14.79 12.92 -11.41
N GLY A 73 16.01 12.63 -10.95
CA GLY A 73 17.03 13.63 -10.63
C GLY A 73 16.74 14.43 -9.35
N VAL A 74 16.02 13.85 -8.39
CA VAL A 74 15.66 14.50 -7.12
C VAL A 74 16.12 13.65 -5.94
N LYS A 75 16.47 14.31 -4.84
CA LYS A 75 16.72 13.63 -3.57
C LYS A 75 15.40 13.47 -2.82
N ILE A 76 15.03 12.23 -2.51
CA ILE A 76 13.83 11.91 -1.76
C ILE A 76 14.22 11.12 -0.51
N ASN A 77 13.84 11.61 0.65
CA ASN A 77 13.84 10.84 1.88
C ASN A 77 12.48 10.16 2.01
N SER A 78 12.47 8.87 2.29
CA SER A 78 11.23 8.10 2.42
C SER A 78 11.18 7.38 3.75
N GLU A 79 10.03 7.48 4.41
CA GLU A 79 9.65 6.64 5.53
C GLU A 79 8.51 5.73 5.08
N VAL A 80 8.64 4.43 5.35
CA VAL A 80 7.66 3.43 4.94
C VAL A 80 7.30 2.61 6.15
N ILE A 81 6.03 2.72 6.58
CA ILE A 81 5.50 2.06 7.79
C ILE A 81 4.21 1.33 7.40
N GLU A 82 4.09 0.08 7.85
CA GLU A 82 2.83 -0.65 7.76
C GLU A 82 2.07 -0.52 9.07
N SER A 83 0.78 -0.17 8.98
CA SER A 83 -0.14 -0.11 10.09
C SER A 83 -1.54 -0.47 9.61
N ASP A 84 -2.22 -1.33 10.34
CA ASP A 84 -3.60 -1.74 10.08
C ASP A 84 -3.84 -2.27 8.65
N GLY A 85 -2.87 -3.00 8.10
CA GLY A 85 -2.94 -3.56 6.74
C GLY A 85 -2.73 -2.54 5.62
N ILE A 86 -2.26 -1.32 5.96
CA ILE A 86 -1.98 -0.24 5.02
C ILE A 86 -0.50 0.12 5.11
N ILE A 87 0.18 0.14 3.97
CA ILE A 87 1.54 0.67 3.89
C ILE A 87 1.48 2.17 3.67
N ASN A 88 1.90 2.93 4.66
CA ASN A 88 2.01 4.38 4.61
C ASN A 88 3.41 4.77 4.16
N VAL A 89 3.50 5.53 3.09
CA VAL A 89 4.74 6.01 2.48
C VAL A 89 4.79 7.53 2.61
N MET A 90 5.63 8.03 3.50
CA MET A 90 5.88 9.46 3.65
C MET A 90 7.12 9.84 2.85
N LEU A 91 6.98 10.80 1.96
CA LEU A 91 8.07 11.32 1.14
C LEU A 91 8.38 12.76 1.54
N VAL A 92 9.68 13.07 1.61
CA VAL A 92 10.19 14.41 1.87
C VAL A 92 11.32 14.71 0.89
N THR A 93 11.26 15.87 0.26
CA THR A 93 12.30 16.38 -0.65
C THR A 93 12.51 17.86 -0.45
N GLU A 94 13.62 18.40 -0.91
CA GLU A 94 13.89 19.86 -0.91
C GLU A 94 12.85 20.62 -1.74
N ASN A 95 12.30 20.02 -2.79
CA ASN A 95 11.25 20.60 -3.64
C ASN A 95 9.97 19.76 -3.63
N ASN A 96 9.23 19.80 -2.53
CA ASN A 96 7.97 19.06 -2.39
C ASN A 96 6.93 19.44 -3.45
N ALA A 97 6.92 20.70 -3.93
CA ALA A 97 5.98 21.19 -4.93
C ALA A 97 6.09 20.39 -6.24
N LEU A 98 7.31 20.00 -6.63
CA LEU A 98 7.55 19.20 -7.83
C LEU A 98 6.88 17.81 -7.73
N LEU A 99 7.04 17.15 -6.58
CA LEU A 99 6.45 15.83 -6.36
C LEU A 99 4.94 15.87 -6.10
N ILE A 100 4.44 16.95 -5.52
CA ILE A 100 3.00 17.13 -5.30
C ILE A 100 2.30 17.39 -6.65
N GLY A 101 2.85 18.30 -7.45
CA GLY A 101 2.26 18.75 -8.71
C GLY A 101 1.02 19.62 -8.52
N LYS A 102 0.46 20.06 -9.65
CA LYS A 102 -0.76 20.87 -9.63
C LYS A 102 -1.91 20.08 -9.03
N ASP A 103 -2.53 20.61 -7.99
CA ASP A 103 -3.67 20.02 -7.26
C ASP A 103 -3.43 18.61 -6.69
N GLY A 104 -2.16 18.20 -6.57
CA GLY A 104 -1.78 16.88 -6.09
C GLY A 104 -1.72 15.78 -7.15
N LYS A 105 -1.75 16.12 -8.43
CA LYS A 105 -1.78 15.13 -9.52
C LYS A 105 -0.55 14.23 -9.56
N ASN A 106 0.64 14.77 -9.25
CA ASN A 106 1.87 13.97 -9.28
C ASN A 106 1.92 13.00 -8.10
N ILE A 107 1.51 13.42 -6.89
CA ILE A 107 1.45 12.50 -5.74
C ILE A 107 0.47 11.36 -5.99
N ASP A 108 -0.67 11.64 -6.62
CA ASP A 108 -1.65 10.61 -6.96
C ASP A 108 -1.09 9.64 -8.01
N ALA A 109 -0.35 10.16 -9.02
CA ALA A 109 0.33 9.33 -10.01
C ALA A 109 1.42 8.44 -9.36
N ILE A 110 2.23 8.98 -8.45
CA ILE A 110 3.24 8.23 -7.70
C ILE A 110 2.58 7.11 -6.89
N GLN A 111 1.46 7.40 -6.22
CA GLN A 111 0.71 6.40 -5.47
C GLN A 111 0.20 5.27 -6.37
N ILE A 112 -0.33 5.59 -7.55
CA ILE A 112 -0.82 4.59 -8.52
C ILE A 112 0.35 3.71 -9.00
N LEU A 113 1.49 4.31 -9.35
CA LEU A 113 2.68 3.58 -9.79
C LEU A 113 3.21 2.64 -8.72
N LEU A 114 3.31 3.10 -7.47
CA LEU A 114 3.75 2.26 -6.34
C LEU A 114 2.78 1.10 -6.09
N ARG A 115 1.47 1.37 -6.06
CA ARG A 115 0.46 0.31 -5.90
C ARG A 115 0.55 -0.74 -7.01
N GLN A 116 0.68 -0.29 -8.25
CA GLN A 116 0.80 -1.20 -9.40
C GLN A 116 2.09 -2.02 -9.33
N ALA A 117 3.20 -1.39 -8.96
CA ALA A 117 4.49 -2.07 -8.81
C ALA A 117 4.42 -3.16 -7.72
N VAL A 118 3.83 -2.86 -6.55
CA VAL A 118 3.61 -3.84 -5.48
C VAL A 118 2.67 -4.95 -5.92
N CYS A 119 1.54 -4.61 -6.54
CA CYS A 119 0.57 -5.59 -7.04
C CYS A 119 1.20 -6.56 -8.05
N ASN A 120 2.00 -6.05 -8.99
CA ASN A 120 2.68 -6.87 -9.99
C ASN A 120 3.73 -7.83 -9.38
N GLN A 121 4.36 -7.44 -8.26
CA GLN A 121 5.36 -8.27 -7.58
C GLN A 121 4.73 -9.30 -6.64
N THR A 122 3.56 -8.99 -6.07
CA THR A 122 2.94 -9.79 -5.02
C THR A 122 1.74 -10.61 -5.51
N ASN A 123 1.18 -10.24 -6.65
CA ASN A 123 -0.13 -10.75 -7.12
C ASN A 123 -1.24 -10.60 -6.04
N GLN A 124 -1.09 -9.58 -5.16
CA GLN A 124 -2.02 -9.26 -4.09
C GLN A 124 -2.35 -7.76 -4.10
N ASN A 125 -3.58 -7.41 -3.73
CA ASN A 125 -4.00 -6.01 -3.67
C ASN A 125 -3.65 -5.40 -2.29
N ILE A 126 -2.37 -5.13 -2.07
CA ILE A 126 -1.87 -4.49 -0.86
C ILE A 126 -2.16 -2.98 -0.93
N LYS A 127 -2.74 -2.43 0.14
CA LYS A 127 -3.05 -1.01 0.22
C LYS A 127 -1.78 -0.20 0.48
N VAL A 128 -1.47 0.73 -0.43
CA VAL A 128 -0.35 1.67 -0.29
C VAL A 128 -0.90 3.08 -0.36
N LEU A 129 -0.59 3.90 0.62
CA LEU A 129 -0.90 5.33 0.67
C LEU A 129 0.40 6.12 0.63
N VAL A 130 0.44 7.13 -0.23
CA VAL A 130 1.58 8.04 -0.36
C VAL A 130 1.17 9.42 0.11
N ASP A 131 2.01 10.03 0.95
CA ASP A 131 1.89 11.43 1.32
C ASP A 131 3.22 12.15 1.18
N ILE A 132 3.18 13.44 0.90
CA ILE A 132 4.36 14.30 0.75
C ILE A 132 4.24 15.45 1.75
N SER A 133 5.06 15.38 2.81
CA SER A 133 5.15 16.44 3.84
C SER A 133 3.78 16.88 4.41
N GLY A 134 2.85 15.95 4.56
CA GLY A 134 1.52 16.21 5.11
C GLY A 134 0.58 16.96 4.15
N TYR A 135 0.83 16.92 2.84
CA TYR A 135 0.05 17.63 1.84
C TYR A 135 -1.44 17.26 1.87
N LYS A 136 -1.76 15.96 1.94
CA LYS A 136 -3.17 15.50 1.92
C LYS A 136 -3.96 16.06 3.10
N ASN A 137 -3.37 16.05 4.30
CA ASN A 137 -4.01 16.63 5.48
C ASN A 137 -4.21 18.13 5.37
N LYS A 138 -3.22 18.88 4.84
CA LYS A 138 -3.35 20.33 4.62
C LYS A 138 -4.43 20.64 3.60
N LYS A 139 -4.47 19.90 2.50
CA LYS A 139 -5.51 20.04 1.46
C LYS A 139 -6.90 19.81 2.01
N ASN A 140 -7.11 18.75 2.80
CA ASN A 140 -8.41 18.45 3.41
C ASN A 140 -8.83 19.56 4.40
N LYS A 141 -7.93 20.04 5.28
CA LYS A 141 -8.23 21.14 6.19
C LYS A 141 -8.61 22.43 5.47
N ASN A 142 -7.91 22.75 4.37
CA ASN A 142 -8.26 23.93 3.56
C ASN A 142 -9.65 23.78 2.94
N LEU A 143 -9.96 22.60 2.38
CA LEU A 143 -11.27 22.31 1.81
C LEU A 143 -12.39 22.41 2.87
N GLU A 144 -12.18 21.85 4.06
CA GLU A 144 -13.12 21.99 5.18
C GLU A 144 -13.36 23.46 5.55
N PHE A 145 -12.30 24.26 5.56
CA PHE A 145 -12.41 25.69 5.85
C PHE A 145 -13.21 26.42 4.77
N GLU A 146 -12.94 26.15 3.49
CA GLU A 146 -13.69 26.73 2.36
C GLU A 146 -15.17 26.35 2.41
N ILE A 147 -15.48 25.06 2.65
CA ILE A 147 -16.88 24.59 2.80
C ILE A 147 -17.56 25.34 3.94
N LYS A 148 -16.92 25.43 5.12
CA LYS A 148 -17.50 26.17 6.27
C LYS A 148 -17.74 27.65 5.96
N LYS A 149 -16.85 28.27 5.16
CA LYS A 149 -17.02 29.66 4.72
C LYS A 149 -18.23 29.80 3.79
N ILE A 150 -18.34 28.95 2.78
CA ILE A 150 -19.48 28.94 1.85
C ILE A 150 -20.79 28.71 2.59
N CYS A 151 -20.85 27.73 3.50
CA CYS A 151 -22.03 27.47 4.30
C CYS A 151 -22.49 28.72 5.11
N LYS A 152 -21.53 29.45 5.71
CA LYS A 152 -21.84 30.69 6.43
C LYS A 152 -22.37 31.79 5.50
N GLU A 153 -21.80 31.94 4.31
CA GLU A 153 -22.24 32.91 3.30
C GLU A 153 -23.66 32.60 2.83
N VAL A 154 -23.96 31.35 2.51
CA VAL A 154 -25.32 30.91 2.13
C VAL A 154 -26.35 31.17 3.24
N LEU A 155 -25.99 30.83 4.48
CA LEU A 155 -26.90 31.08 5.65
C LEU A 155 -27.18 32.58 5.87
N ASN A 156 -26.19 33.43 5.62
CA ASN A 156 -26.32 34.88 5.80
C ASN A 156 -27.05 35.55 4.64
N THR A 157 -26.78 35.11 3.42
CA THR A 157 -27.35 35.76 2.20
C THR A 157 -28.67 35.14 1.77
N LYS A 158 -29.01 33.93 2.24
CA LYS A 158 -30.21 33.15 1.83
C LYS A 158 -30.29 32.99 0.30
N VAL A 159 -29.16 33.07 -0.39
CA VAL A 159 -29.05 32.83 -1.83
C VAL A 159 -28.40 31.46 -2.03
N GLU A 160 -29.00 30.61 -2.89
CA GLU A 160 -28.47 29.33 -3.29
C GLU A 160 -27.33 29.48 -4.34
#